data_35d2f438788280306c16e0ebe63935d7
#
_entry.id   35d2f438788280306c16e0ebe63935d7
#
_cell.length_a   1.000
_cell.length_b   1.000
_cell.length_c   1.000
_cell.angle_alpha   90.00
_cell.angle_beta   90.00
_cell.angle_gamma   90.00
#
_symmetry.space_group_name_H-M   'P 1'
#
loop_
_entity.id
_entity.type
_entity.pdbx_description
1 polymer ?
#
loop_
_entity_poly.entity_id
_entity_poly.type
_entity_poly.pdbx_seq_one_letter_code
_entity_poly.pdbx_strand_id
1 'polypeptide(L)'
;MNSLTIILISIVALSAGYLFYGRWLAKRWGIDEKAKTPAVEYEDGEDFVPSSKFTVFSHQFSSIAGAGPVTGPILASVFGWVPVLLWLIIGGLFFGAVQDFGALYASVKNEGKSMGMIIEKYIGKGGRKLFMLFCWLFTLLVIAAFTDMVAGTFVGTGLEDASVAYANSAAASISMLFIVVAIIFGLIQKKVGKMNEVVKALVAIALLVAMFAVGMKFPIYASKNAWIYIIMAYLFLASVMPMWLLMQPRDYMTTFMLLGTVSYTHLTLPTI
;
A
#
# COMPACT_ATOMS: atom_id res chain seq x y z
N MET A 1 3.31 -23.54 18.97
CA MET A 1 3.32 -22.21 19.62
C MET A 1 1.98 -21.55 19.33
N ASN A 2 1.40 -20.88 20.32
CA ASN A 2 0.11 -20.17 20.12
C ASN A 2 0.33 -18.91 19.23
N SER A 3 -0.63 -18.58 18.38
CA SER A 3 -0.60 -17.40 17.50
C SER A 3 -0.31 -16.11 18.27
N LEU A 4 -0.86 -15.97 19.48
CA LEU A 4 -0.58 -14.84 20.38
C LEU A 4 0.91 -14.70 20.70
N THR A 5 1.59 -15.81 20.96
CA THR A 5 3.04 -15.81 21.27
C THR A 5 3.85 -15.32 20.05
N ILE A 6 3.48 -15.75 18.84
CA ILE A 6 4.14 -15.31 17.60
C ILE A 6 3.97 -13.80 17.41
N ILE A 7 2.76 -13.29 17.61
CA ILE A 7 2.47 -11.86 17.51
C ILE A 7 3.27 -11.06 18.53
N LEU A 8 3.30 -11.49 19.79
CA LEU A 8 4.06 -10.81 20.85
C LEU A 8 5.57 -10.78 20.55
N ILE A 9 6.14 -11.92 20.14
CA ILE A 9 7.55 -11.98 19.72
C ILE A 9 7.82 -11.01 18.57
N SER A 10 6.95 -10.99 17.57
CA SER A 10 7.09 -10.10 16.40
C SER A 10 7.02 -8.62 16.81
N ILE A 11 6.05 -8.24 17.65
CA ILE A 11 5.90 -6.87 18.14
C ILE A 11 7.16 -6.45 18.92
N VAL A 12 7.65 -7.30 19.83
CA VAL A 12 8.85 -7.00 20.62
C VAL A 12 10.08 -6.87 19.72
N ALA A 13 10.28 -7.82 18.81
CA ALA A 13 11.43 -7.82 17.89
C ALA A 13 11.43 -6.61 16.95
N LEU A 14 10.29 -6.30 16.34
CA LEU A 14 10.16 -5.15 15.44
C LEU A 14 10.27 -3.82 16.18
N SER A 15 9.69 -3.72 17.39
CA SER A 15 9.83 -2.52 18.23
C SER A 15 11.27 -2.31 18.67
N ALA A 16 11.97 -3.37 19.07
CA ALA A 16 13.39 -3.31 19.39
C ALA A 16 14.23 -2.90 18.18
N GLY A 17 13.94 -3.48 17.00
CA GLY A 17 14.56 -3.08 15.73
C GLY A 17 14.37 -1.60 15.43
N TYR A 18 13.16 -1.08 15.57
CA TYR A 18 12.88 0.35 15.39
C TYR A 18 13.63 1.23 16.40
N LEU A 19 13.57 0.90 17.68
CA LEU A 19 14.13 1.73 18.73
C LEU A 19 15.68 1.72 18.76
N PHE A 20 16.30 0.57 18.53
CA PHE A 20 17.76 0.45 18.60
C PHE A 20 18.39 0.58 17.21
N TYR A 21 18.02 -0.29 16.27
CA TYR A 21 18.64 -0.34 14.96
C TYR A 21 18.25 0.86 14.08
N GLY A 22 16.97 1.23 14.05
CA GLY A 22 16.49 2.38 13.28
C GLY A 22 17.11 3.70 13.76
N ARG A 23 17.19 3.92 15.10
CA ARG A 23 17.86 5.11 15.66
C ARG A 23 19.36 5.12 15.41
N TRP A 24 20.01 3.97 15.51
CA TRP A 24 21.44 3.85 15.19
C TRP A 24 21.70 4.19 13.73
N LEU A 25 20.88 3.66 12.83
CA LEU A 25 20.97 3.91 11.39
C LEU A 25 20.75 5.39 11.06
N ALA A 26 19.72 6.02 11.62
CA ALA A 26 19.41 7.43 11.46
C ALA A 26 20.60 8.31 11.90
N LYS A 27 21.17 8.00 13.06
CA LYS A 27 22.35 8.69 13.58
C LYS A 27 23.60 8.47 12.68
N ARG A 28 23.77 7.24 12.18
CA ARG A 28 24.90 6.90 11.31
C ARG A 28 24.84 7.62 9.96
N TRP A 29 23.64 7.80 9.43
CA TRP A 29 23.45 8.53 8.17
C TRP A 29 23.43 10.05 8.34
N GLY A 30 23.45 10.55 9.57
CA GLY A 30 23.48 11.98 9.87
C GLY A 30 22.16 12.69 9.55
N ILE A 31 21.04 12.05 9.89
CA ILE A 31 19.71 12.66 9.71
C ILE A 31 19.53 13.78 10.72
N ASP A 32 19.22 14.97 10.23
CA ASP A 32 18.86 16.12 11.05
C ASP A 32 17.32 16.25 11.12
N GLU A 33 16.77 16.01 12.31
CA GLU A 33 15.31 16.12 12.55
C GLU A 33 14.77 17.54 12.40
N LYS A 34 15.65 18.56 12.43
CA LYS A 34 15.28 19.97 12.31
C LYS A 34 15.40 20.51 10.88
N ALA A 35 16.00 19.72 9.98
CA ALA A 35 16.12 20.10 8.58
C ALA A 35 14.75 20.25 7.93
N LYS A 36 14.56 21.30 7.16
CA LYS A 36 13.35 21.45 6.33
C LYS A 36 13.37 20.40 5.23
N THR A 37 12.21 19.79 5.01
CA THR A 37 12.04 18.86 3.89
C THR A 37 11.84 19.63 2.58
N PRO A 38 12.16 19.04 1.42
CA PRO A 38 11.97 19.69 0.12
C PRO A 38 10.54 20.22 -0.09
N ALA A 39 9.53 19.49 0.39
CA ALA A 39 8.13 19.93 0.29
C ALA A 39 7.84 21.23 1.04
N VAL A 40 8.61 21.56 2.09
CA VAL A 40 8.47 22.80 2.85
C VAL A 40 9.41 23.89 2.32
N GLU A 41 10.58 23.50 1.80
CA GLU A 41 11.60 24.43 1.33
C GLU A 41 11.26 24.98 -0.07
N TYR A 42 10.71 24.15 -0.94
CA TYR A 42 10.38 24.47 -2.33
C TYR A 42 8.86 24.51 -2.59
N GLU A 43 8.05 24.78 -1.56
CA GLU A 43 6.59 24.80 -1.66
C GLU A 43 6.10 25.65 -2.83
N ASP A 44 5.48 25.01 -3.84
CA ASP A 44 4.95 25.64 -5.04
C ASP A 44 3.43 25.41 -5.22
N GLY A 45 2.84 24.54 -4.39
CA GLY A 45 1.42 24.18 -4.45
C GLY A 45 1.06 23.16 -5.53
N GLU A 46 2.03 22.70 -6.33
CA GLU A 46 1.83 21.71 -7.40
C GLU A 46 2.68 20.45 -7.17
N ASP A 47 4.01 20.56 -7.25
CA ASP A 47 4.95 19.45 -7.09
C ASP A 47 5.43 19.30 -5.63
N PHE A 48 5.57 20.43 -4.93
CA PHE A 48 6.02 20.48 -3.55
C PHE A 48 4.90 21.00 -2.65
N VAL A 49 4.11 20.06 -2.09
CA VAL A 49 2.97 20.38 -1.21
C VAL A 49 3.18 19.74 0.15
N PRO A 50 3.36 20.54 1.23
CA PRO A 50 3.47 20.01 2.58
C PRO A 50 2.19 19.28 2.98
N SER A 51 2.34 18.03 3.42
CA SER A 51 1.24 17.19 3.87
C SER A 51 1.31 16.90 5.37
N SER A 52 0.17 16.55 5.99
CA SER A 52 0.16 16.16 7.40
C SER A 52 0.97 14.87 7.62
N LYS A 53 1.56 14.72 8.80
CA LYS A 53 2.35 13.53 9.17
C LYS A 53 1.55 12.23 8.97
N PHE A 54 0.26 12.25 9.31
CA PHE A 54 -0.59 11.08 9.15
C PHE A 54 -0.88 10.77 7.67
N THR A 55 -1.07 11.78 6.84
CA THR A 55 -1.25 11.57 5.38
C THR A 55 -0.01 10.96 4.74
N VAL A 56 1.19 11.46 5.08
CA VAL A 56 2.46 10.88 4.59
C VAL A 56 2.65 9.45 5.10
N PHE A 57 2.37 9.20 6.38
CA PHE A 57 2.41 7.85 6.94
C PHE A 57 1.43 6.91 6.22
N SER A 58 0.18 7.33 6.02
CA SER A 58 -0.85 6.53 5.37
C SER A 58 -0.46 6.17 3.93
N HIS A 59 0.08 7.13 3.18
CA HIS A 59 0.54 6.88 1.82
C HIS A 59 1.70 5.88 1.79
N GLN A 60 2.71 6.07 2.64
CA GLN A 60 3.87 5.17 2.72
C GLN A 60 3.47 3.78 3.18
N PHE A 61 2.64 3.67 4.23
CA PHE A 61 2.14 2.41 4.75
C PHE A 61 1.33 1.64 3.71
N SER A 62 0.40 2.31 3.03
CA SER A 62 -0.42 1.70 1.98
C SER A 62 0.40 1.27 0.76
N SER A 63 1.43 2.02 0.40
CA SER A 63 2.34 1.67 -0.70
C SER A 63 3.19 0.44 -0.39
N ILE A 64 3.66 0.29 0.85
CA ILE A 64 4.43 -0.87 1.31
C ILE A 64 3.51 -2.08 1.51
N ALA A 65 2.38 -1.90 2.19
CA ALA A 65 1.43 -2.96 2.51
C ALA A 65 0.54 -3.37 1.30
N GLY A 66 1.14 -3.52 0.14
CA GLY A 66 0.46 -4.01 -1.07
C GLY A 66 0.19 -5.52 -1.05
N ALA A 67 -0.15 -6.09 -2.19
CA ALA A 67 -0.49 -7.52 -2.31
C ALA A 67 0.69 -8.45 -1.92
N GLY A 68 1.93 -8.06 -2.21
CA GLY A 68 3.13 -8.85 -1.91
C GLY A 68 3.28 -9.20 -0.42
N PRO A 69 3.26 -8.23 0.51
CA PRO A 69 3.31 -8.48 1.95
C PRO A 69 2.17 -9.36 2.50
N VAL A 70 1.03 -9.42 1.82
CA VAL A 70 -0.09 -10.28 2.22
C VAL A 70 0.06 -11.68 1.63
N THR A 71 0.27 -11.80 0.32
CA THR A 71 0.33 -13.08 -0.38
C THR A 71 1.65 -13.80 -0.18
N GLY A 72 2.75 -13.06 -0.02
CA GLY A 72 4.08 -13.63 0.17
C GLY A 72 4.17 -14.59 1.36
N PRO A 73 3.81 -14.18 2.58
CA PRO A 73 3.78 -15.06 3.75
C PRO A 73 2.84 -16.27 3.59
N ILE A 74 1.69 -16.09 2.94
CA ILE A 74 0.75 -17.17 2.65
C ILE A 74 1.41 -18.22 1.75
N LEU A 75 2.02 -17.80 0.65
CA LEU A 75 2.72 -18.70 -0.27
C LEU A 75 3.96 -19.35 0.40
N ALA A 76 4.68 -18.59 1.21
CA ALA A 76 5.85 -19.09 1.92
C ALA A 76 5.50 -20.06 3.07
N SER A 77 4.24 -20.13 3.49
CA SER A 77 3.80 -21.03 4.58
C SER A 77 4.07 -22.52 4.28
N VAL A 78 4.22 -22.89 3.01
CA VAL A 78 4.62 -24.26 2.60
C VAL A 78 5.99 -24.67 3.13
N PHE A 79 6.87 -23.70 3.47
CA PHE A 79 8.17 -23.96 4.07
C PHE A 79 8.12 -24.08 5.61
N GLY A 80 6.92 -23.91 6.18
CA GLY A 80 6.71 -23.90 7.62
C GLY A 80 6.75 -22.49 8.23
N TRP A 81 6.14 -22.33 9.40
CA TRP A 81 5.96 -21.03 10.04
C TRP A 81 7.26 -20.42 10.57
N VAL A 82 8.24 -21.23 11.02
CA VAL A 82 9.50 -20.74 11.59
C VAL A 82 10.38 -20.01 10.56
N PRO A 83 10.68 -20.60 9.40
CA PRO A 83 11.42 -19.89 8.36
C PRO A 83 10.73 -18.61 7.90
N VAL A 84 9.41 -18.64 7.76
CA VAL A 84 8.62 -17.45 7.37
C VAL A 84 8.72 -16.36 8.43
N LEU A 85 8.54 -16.68 9.71
CA LEU A 85 8.64 -15.72 10.80
C LEU A 85 10.04 -15.09 10.89
N LEU A 86 11.07 -15.91 10.79
CA LEU A 86 12.47 -15.41 10.80
C LEU A 86 12.72 -14.49 9.61
N TRP A 87 12.25 -14.84 8.42
CA TRP A 87 12.39 -13.98 7.25
C TRP A 87 11.61 -12.68 7.37
N LEU A 88 10.38 -12.71 7.91
CA LEU A 88 9.60 -11.51 8.12
C LEU A 88 10.26 -10.55 9.12
N ILE A 89 10.86 -11.05 10.19
CA ILE A 89 11.53 -10.22 11.18
C ILE A 89 12.90 -9.75 10.67
N ILE A 90 13.77 -10.66 10.27
CA ILE A 90 15.15 -10.34 9.86
C ILE A 90 15.14 -9.63 8.49
N GLY A 91 14.45 -10.19 7.51
CA GLY A 91 14.32 -9.61 6.18
C GLY A 91 13.62 -8.26 6.21
N GLY A 92 12.54 -8.14 6.99
CA GLY A 92 11.81 -6.90 7.17
C GLY A 92 12.66 -5.79 7.81
N LEU A 93 13.44 -6.10 8.85
CA LEU A 93 14.28 -5.11 9.52
C LEU A 93 15.54 -4.73 8.73
N PHE A 94 16.30 -5.72 8.26
CA PHE A 94 17.65 -5.48 7.72
C PHE A 94 17.66 -5.24 6.21
N PHE A 95 16.64 -5.69 5.49
CA PHE A 95 16.52 -5.46 4.04
C PHE A 95 15.40 -4.50 3.71
N GLY A 96 14.14 -4.83 4.01
CA GLY A 96 12.97 -4.03 3.64
C GLY A 96 13.02 -2.62 4.24
N ALA A 97 13.04 -2.51 5.56
CA ALA A 97 13.01 -1.22 6.24
C ALA A 97 14.23 -0.35 5.93
N VAL A 98 15.42 -0.95 5.78
CA VAL A 98 16.64 -0.21 5.42
C VAL A 98 16.58 0.31 4.00
N GLN A 99 16.06 -0.49 3.05
CA GLN A 99 15.87 -0.06 1.67
C GLN A 99 14.89 1.10 1.56
N ASP A 100 13.72 0.98 2.19
CA ASP A 100 12.67 2.01 2.14
C ASP A 100 13.13 3.31 2.79
N PHE A 101 13.74 3.19 3.98
CA PHE A 101 14.30 4.33 4.68
C PHE A 101 15.45 4.98 3.92
N GLY A 102 16.31 4.18 3.29
CA GLY A 102 17.41 4.65 2.46
C GLY A 102 16.94 5.38 1.20
N ALA A 103 15.94 4.84 0.52
CA ALA A 103 15.35 5.46 -0.66
C ALA A 103 14.69 6.81 -0.32
N LEU A 104 13.91 6.85 0.78
CA LEU A 104 13.28 8.08 1.27
C LEU A 104 14.34 9.14 1.65
N TYR A 105 15.34 8.74 2.44
CA TYR A 105 16.41 9.65 2.84
C TYR A 105 17.23 10.18 1.66
N ALA A 106 17.58 9.30 0.72
CA ALA A 106 18.28 9.69 -0.50
C ALA A 106 17.46 10.70 -1.33
N SER A 107 16.15 10.49 -1.45
CA SER A 107 15.27 11.42 -2.14
C SER A 107 15.21 12.79 -1.43
N VAL A 108 14.96 12.80 -0.12
CA VAL A 108 14.93 14.05 0.68
C VAL A 108 16.26 14.81 0.58
N LYS A 109 17.39 14.11 0.67
CA LYS A 109 18.73 14.73 0.57
C LYS A 109 19.07 15.23 -0.84
N ASN A 110 18.35 14.78 -1.86
CA ASN A 110 18.51 15.21 -3.24
C ASN A 110 17.28 15.98 -3.75
N GLU A 111 16.73 16.88 -2.94
CA GLU A 111 15.68 17.83 -3.33
C GLU A 111 14.37 17.14 -3.75
N GLY A 112 14.04 16.00 -3.16
CA GLY A 112 12.84 15.22 -3.52
C GLY A 112 12.92 14.48 -4.86
N LYS A 113 14.12 14.36 -5.46
CA LYS A 113 14.29 13.71 -6.76
C LYS A 113 14.02 12.21 -6.71
N SER A 114 13.51 11.67 -7.82
CA SER A 114 13.29 10.23 -7.99
C SER A 114 14.62 9.47 -8.10
N MET A 115 14.60 8.16 -7.80
CA MET A 115 15.80 7.31 -7.87
C MET A 115 16.49 7.34 -9.23
N GLY A 116 15.72 7.44 -10.33
CA GLY A 116 16.28 7.57 -11.67
C GLY A 116 17.12 8.83 -11.84
N MET A 117 16.68 9.95 -11.28
CA MET A 117 17.42 11.23 -11.30
C MET A 117 18.65 11.19 -10.38
N ILE A 118 18.55 10.52 -9.24
CA ILE A 118 19.66 10.32 -8.32
C ILE A 118 20.73 9.45 -8.98
N ILE A 119 20.36 8.37 -9.67
CA ILE A 119 21.28 7.53 -10.43
C ILE A 119 21.96 8.34 -11.54
N GLU A 120 21.24 9.22 -12.24
CA GLU A 120 21.85 10.11 -13.24
C GLU A 120 22.93 11.01 -12.61
N LYS A 121 22.63 11.56 -11.43
CA LYS A 121 23.56 12.46 -10.72
C LYS A 121 24.88 11.77 -10.33
N TYR A 122 24.81 10.51 -9.86
CA TYR A 122 25.98 9.81 -9.31
C TYR A 122 26.63 8.81 -10.27
N ILE A 123 25.90 8.26 -11.23
CA ILE A 123 26.38 7.23 -12.16
C ILE A 123 26.40 7.75 -13.61
N GLY A 124 25.49 8.70 -13.93
CA GLY A 124 25.39 9.30 -15.25
C GLY A 124 24.18 8.82 -16.05
N LYS A 125 24.02 9.43 -17.26
CA LYS A 125 22.84 9.21 -18.12
C LYS A 125 22.67 7.76 -18.57
N GLY A 126 23.76 7.01 -18.76
CA GLY A 126 23.71 5.58 -19.11
C GLY A 126 23.06 4.75 -18.00
N GLY A 127 23.48 4.98 -16.76
CA GLY A 127 22.91 4.32 -15.58
C GLY A 127 21.41 4.61 -15.41
N ARG A 128 20.99 5.88 -15.60
CA ARG A 128 19.58 6.25 -15.59
C ARG A 128 18.77 5.48 -16.63
N LYS A 129 19.23 5.44 -17.89
CA LYS A 129 18.51 4.76 -18.96
C LYS A 129 18.36 3.27 -18.68
N LEU A 130 19.41 2.61 -18.21
CA LEU A 130 19.37 1.20 -17.86
C LEU A 130 18.41 0.94 -16.68
N PHE A 131 18.47 1.76 -15.64
CA PHE A 131 17.55 1.68 -14.50
C PHE A 131 16.08 1.89 -14.91
N MET A 132 15.80 2.88 -15.76
CA MET A 132 14.44 3.14 -16.25
C MET A 132 13.93 1.97 -17.11
N LEU A 133 14.76 1.38 -17.95
CA LEU A 133 14.39 0.19 -18.73
C LEU A 133 14.08 -0.99 -17.81
N PHE A 134 14.93 -1.22 -16.81
CA PHE A 134 14.68 -2.27 -15.80
C PHE A 134 13.34 -2.04 -15.07
N CYS A 135 13.10 -0.82 -14.57
CA CYS A 135 11.84 -0.49 -13.90
C CYS A 135 10.63 -0.69 -14.81
N TRP A 136 10.74 -0.29 -16.08
CA TRP A 136 9.66 -0.46 -17.05
C TRP A 136 9.32 -1.93 -17.28
N LEU A 137 10.31 -2.77 -17.57
CA LEU A 137 10.12 -4.21 -17.78
C LEU A 137 9.57 -4.90 -16.52
N PHE A 138 10.14 -4.55 -15.35
CA PHE A 138 9.68 -5.10 -14.08
C PHE A 138 8.22 -4.71 -13.78
N THR A 139 7.85 -3.46 -14.04
CA THR A 139 6.47 -2.99 -13.86
C THR A 139 5.48 -3.74 -14.75
N LEU A 140 5.83 -4.02 -16.01
CA LEU A 140 4.98 -4.83 -16.89
C LEU A 140 4.74 -6.24 -16.34
N LEU A 141 5.79 -6.89 -15.83
CA LEU A 141 5.69 -8.21 -15.22
C LEU A 141 4.79 -8.19 -13.97
N VAL A 142 4.98 -7.19 -13.10
CA VAL A 142 4.19 -7.00 -11.88
C VAL A 142 2.71 -6.74 -12.21
N ILE A 143 2.43 -5.87 -13.17
CA ILE A 143 1.06 -5.59 -13.63
C ILE A 143 0.39 -6.87 -14.14
N ALA A 144 1.08 -7.64 -14.99
CA ALA A 144 0.53 -8.88 -15.52
C ALA A 144 0.21 -9.90 -14.40
N ALA A 145 1.17 -10.13 -13.50
CA ALA A 145 1.02 -11.07 -12.40
C ALA A 145 -0.12 -10.68 -11.44
N PHE A 146 -0.17 -9.42 -11.04
CA PHE A 146 -1.22 -8.96 -10.12
C PHE A 146 -2.59 -8.85 -10.79
N THR A 147 -2.65 -8.49 -12.07
CA THR A 147 -3.93 -8.50 -12.81
C THR A 147 -4.53 -9.91 -12.85
N ASP A 148 -3.71 -10.92 -13.14
CA ASP A 148 -4.16 -12.33 -13.15
C ASP A 148 -4.61 -12.80 -11.76
N MET A 149 -3.84 -12.48 -10.72
CA MET A 149 -4.16 -12.82 -9.33
C MET A 149 -5.47 -12.16 -8.88
N VAL A 150 -5.62 -10.86 -9.08
CA VAL A 150 -6.82 -10.11 -8.68
C VAL A 150 -8.04 -10.58 -9.47
N ALA A 151 -7.92 -10.77 -10.79
CA ALA A 151 -8.98 -11.31 -11.60
C ALA A 151 -9.41 -12.69 -11.12
N GLY A 152 -8.46 -13.55 -10.69
CA GLY A 152 -8.74 -14.85 -10.09
C GLY A 152 -9.56 -14.79 -8.80
N THR A 153 -9.30 -13.79 -7.93
CA THR A 153 -10.07 -13.62 -6.69
C THR A 153 -11.48 -13.04 -6.90
N PHE A 154 -11.77 -12.50 -8.08
CA PHE A 154 -13.07 -11.89 -8.40
C PHE A 154 -14.00 -12.81 -9.21
N VAL A 155 -13.56 -14.01 -9.56
CA VAL A 155 -14.36 -14.94 -10.36
C VAL A 155 -15.60 -15.37 -9.59
N GLY A 156 -16.78 -15.04 -10.14
CA GLY A 156 -18.07 -15.42 -9.57
C GLY A 156 -18.88 -16.38 -10.43
N THR A 157 -18.40 -16.72 -11.64
CA THR A 157 -19.09 -17.61 -12.58
C THR A 157 -18.29 -18.89 -12.82
N GLY A 158 -19.00 -20.03 -12.97
CA GLY A 158 -18.35 -21.32 -13.24
C GLY A 158 -17.74 -22.01 -12.02
N LEU A 159 -18.06 -21.55 -10.80
CA LEU A 159 -17.70 -22.20 -9.54
C LEU A 159 -18.84 -23.13 -9.07
N GLU A 160 -18.48 -24.31 -8.57
CA GLU A 160 -19.44 -25.28 -8.02
C GLU A 160 -20.02 -24.83 -6.68
N ASP A 161 -19.19 -24.15 -5.86
CA ASP A 161 -19.61 -23.63 -4.55
C ASP A 161 -20.20 -22.22 -4.66
N ALA A 162 -21.49 -22.11 -4.43
CA ALA A 162 -22.22 -20.86 -4.48
C ALA A 162 -21.76 -19.85 -3.40
N SER A 163 -21.27 -20.31 -2.26
CA SER A 163 -20.76 -19.44 -1.19
C SER A 163 -19.45 -18.76 -1.59
N VAL A 164 -18.56 -19.49 -2.25
CA VAL A 164 -17.31 -18.96 -2.80
C VAL A 164 -17.59 -17.99 -3.96
N ALA A 165 -18.52 -18.37 -4.85
CA ALA A 165 -18.94 -17.48 -5.95
C ALA A 165 -19.50 -16.16 -5.44
N TYR A 166 -20.34 -16.20 -4.41
CA TYR A 166 -20.85 -14.99 -3.77
C TYR A 166 -19.75 -14.16 -3.12
N ALA A 167 -18.85 -14.78 -2.34
CA ALA A 167 -17.75 -14.08 -1.65
C ALA A 167 -16.83 -13.36 -2.65
N ASN A 168 -16.45 -14.04 -3.72
CA ASN A 168 -15.63 -13.48 -4.79
C ASN A 168 -16.32 -12.31 -5.50
N SER A 169 -17.61 -12.48 -5.83
CA SER A 169 -18.40 -11.45 -6.50
C SER A 169 -18.65 -10.24 -5.61
N ALA A 170 -18.83 -10.44 -4.31
CA ALA A 170 -18.95 -9.37 -3.33
C ALA A 170 -17.62 -8.63 -3.17
N ALA A 171 -16.49 -9.36 -3.10
CA ALA A 171 -15.15 -8.75 -3.06
C ALA A 171 -14.87 -7.89 -4.31
N ALA A 172 -15.27 -8.37 -5.49
CA ALA A 172 -15.17 -7.62 -6.74
C ALA A 172 -15.99 -6.32 -6.69
N SER A 173 -17.25 -6.42 -6.24
CA SER A 173 -18.16 -5.28 -6.09
C SER A 173 -17.59 -4.24 -5.12
N ILE A 174 -17.13 -4.66 -3.95
CA ILE A 174 -16.49 -3.81 -2.95
C ILE A 174 -15.27 -3.10 -3.55
N SER A 175 -14.42 -3.83 -4.29
CA SER A 175 -13.21 -3.28 -4.90
C SER A 175 -13.53 -2.22 -5.97
N MET A 176 -14.56 -2.44 -6.79
CA MET A 176 -14.98 -1.45 -7.77
C MET A 176 -15.60 -0.21 -7.11
N LEU A 177 -16.44 -0.41 -6.09
CA LEU A 177 -17.00 0.68 -5.31
C LEU A 177 -15.92 1.47 -4.57
N PHE A 178 -14.84 0.81 -4.12
CA PHE A 178 -13.73 1.48 -3.45
C PHE A 178 -13.08 2.56 -4.32
N ILE A 179 -12.94 2.30 -5.62
CA ILE A 179 -12.42 3.29 -6.59
C ILE A 179 -13.33 4.52 -6.63
N VAL A 180 -14.65 4.29 -6.76
CA VAL A 180 -15.64 5.38 -6.83
C VAL A 180 -15.64 6.19 -5.54
N VAL A 181 -15.64 5.50 -4.40
CA VAL A 181 -15.65 6.14 -3.07
C VAL A 181 -14.35 6.92 -2.82
N ALA A 182 -13.20 6.42 -3.27
CA ALA A 182 -11.93 7.13 -3.18
C ALA A 182 -11.96 8.45 -3.98
N ILE A 183 -12.53 8.44 -5.19
CA ILE A 183 -12.71 9.66 -6.01
C ILE A 183 -13.65 10.65 -5.29
N ILE A 184 -14.79 10.17 -4.77
CA ILE A 184 -15.73 11.01 -4.03
C ILE A 184 -15.03 11.65 -2.82
N PHE A 185 -14.27 10.87 -2.07
CA PHE A 185 -13.51 11.36 -0.92
C PHE A 185 -12.47 12.40 -1.32
N GLY A 186 -11.75 12.21 -2.44
CA GLY A 186 -10.81 13.18 -2.99
C GLY A 186 -11.49 14.50 -3.37
N LEU A 187 -12.65 14.43 -4.01
CA LEU A 187 -13.45 15.61 -4.36
C LEU A 187 -13.97 16.36 -3.11
N ILE A 188 -14.40 15.63 -2.08
CA ILE A 188 -14.80 16.22 -0.79
C ILE A 188 -13.62 16.97 -0.16
N GLN A 189 -12.44 16.36 -0.12
CA GLN A 189 -11.23 17.00 0.42
C GLN A 189 -10.88 18.27 -0.33
N LYS A 190 -10.95 18.25 -1.66
CA LYS A 190 -10.68 19.45 -2.48
C LYS A 190 -11.69 20.56 -2.25
N LYS A 191 -12.99 20.22 -2.13
CA LYS A 191 -14.05 21.20 -1.96
C LYS A 191 -14.08 21.85 -0.57
N VAL A 192 -13.81 21.06 0.48
CA VAL A 192 -13.87 21.54 1.87
C VAL A 192 -12.57 22.24 2.29
N GLY A 193 -11.46 21.99 1.58
CA GLY A 193 -10.15 22.57 1.90
C GLY A 193 -9.54 21.97 3.18
N LYS A 194 -9.09 22.83 4.12
CA LYS A 194 -8.45 22.36 5.37
C LYS A 194 -9.49 21.71 6.30
N MET A 195 -9.62 20.40 6.21
CA MET A 195 -10.47 19.59 7.08
C MET A 195 -9.68 19.14 8.31
N ASN A 196 -10.31 19.14 9.50
CA ASN A 196 -9.70 18.57 10.70
C ASN A 196 -9.43 17.07 10.47
N GLU A 197 -8.26 16.56 10.87
CA GLU A 197 -7.86 15.16 10.66
C GLU A 197 -8.85 14.16 11.27
N VAL A 198 -9.49 14.50 12.40
CA VAL A 198 -10.51 13.64 13.01
C VAL A 198 -11.75 13.55 12.12
N VAL A 199 -12.23 14.68 11.60
CA VAL A 199 -13.39 14.73 10.70
C VAL A 199 -13.08 13.99 9.41
N LYS A 200 -11.88 14.18 8.87
CA LYS A 200 -11.39 13.48 7.68
C LYS A 200 -11.40 11.96 7.88
N ALA A 201 -10.91 11.48 9.03
CA ALA A 201 -10.92 10.06 9.38
C ALA A 201 -12.35 9.51 9.53
N LEU A 202 -13.24 10.23 10.21
CA LEU A 202 -14.63 9.82 10.38
C LEU A 202 -15.37 9.72 9.05
N VAL A 203 -15.18 10.68 8.15
CA VAL A 203 -15.77 10.64 6.80
C VAL A 203 -15.24 9.45 6.01
N ALA A 204 -13.93 9.19 6.05
CA ALA A 204 -13.31 8.04 5.38
C ALA A 204 -13.89 6.71 5.91
N ILE A 205 -14.01 6.54 7.22
CA ILE A 205 -14.56 5.33 7.85
C ILE A 205 -16.05 5.18 7.49
N ALA A 206 -16.85 6.24 7.54
CA ALA A 206 -18.26 6.20 7.17
C ALA A 206 -18.45 5.77 5.71
N LEU A 207 -17.64 6.30 4.79
CA LEU A 207 -17.65 5.93 3.38
C LEU A 207 -17.23 4.47 3.18
N LEU A 208 -16.23 3.97 3.91
CA LEU A 208 -15.83 2.57 3.89
C LEU A 208 -16.95 1.64 4.34
N VAL A 209 -17.60 1.94 5.47
CA VAL A 209 -18.71 1.13 5.98
C VAL A 209 -19.87 1.09 4.98
N ALA A 210 -20.26 2.23 4.42
CA ALA A 210 -21.29 2.31 3.39
C ALA A 210 -20.93 1.48 2.14
N MET A 211 -19.67 1.58 1.68
CA MET A 211 -19.15 0.81 0.55
C MET A 211 -19.23 -0.71 0.80
N PHE A 212 -18.82 -1.18 1.98
CA PHE A 212 -18.92 -2.60 2.34
C PHE A 212 -20.36 -3.08 2.36
N ALA A 213 -21.27 -2.31 2.98
CA ALA A 213 -22.68 -2.66 3.03
C ALA A 213 -23.33 -2.76 1.64
N VAL A 214 -23.03 -1.81 0.75
CA VAL A 214 -23.52 -1.81 -0.63
C VAL A 214 -22.89 -2.94 -1.44
N GLY A 215 -21.58 -3.13 -1.36
CA GLY A 215 -20.88 -4.15 -2.14
C GLY A 215 -21.28 -5.58 -1.79
N MET A 216 -21.54 -5.85 -0.51
CA MET A 216 -22.08 -7.15 -0.08
C MET A 216 -23.52 -7.37 -0.57
N LYS A 217 -24.33 -6.31 -0.64
CA LYS A 217 -25.72 -6.43 -1.10
C LYS A 217 -25.86 -6.61 -2.60
N PHE A 218 -24.94 -6.07 -3.37
CA PHE A 218 -24.98 -6.07 -4.84
C PHE A 218 -23.70 -6.71 -5.43
N PRO A 219 -23.51 -8.05 -5.31
CA PRO A 219 -22.35 -8.75 -5.86
C PRO A 219 -22.37 -8.74 -7.39
N ILE A 220 -21.20 -8.55 -8.02
CA ILE A 220 -21.02 -8.53 -9.48
C ILE A 220 -20.44 -9.88 -9.91
N TYR A 221 -21.23 -10.69 -10.60
CA TYR A 221 -20.82 -11.99 -11.12
C TYR A 221 -20.23 -11.84 -12.52
N ALA A 222 -18.94 -12.14 -12.68
CA ALA A 222 -18.28 -12.13 -13.98
C ALA A 222 -17.21 -13.22 -14.08
N SER A 223 -16.81 -13.54 -15.32
CA SER A 223 -15.74 -14.49 -15.61
C SER A 223 -14.37 -13.88 -15.40
N LYS A 224 -13.33 -14.71 -15.23
CA LYS A 224 -11.93 -14.26 -15.09
C LYS A 224 -11.51 -13.33 -16.24
N ASN A 225 -11.84 -13.70 -17.48
CA ASN A 225 -11.47 -12.88 -18.65
C ASN A 225 -12.15 -11.50 -18.62
N ALA A 226 -13.42 -11.42 -18.24
CA ALA A 226 -14.11 -10.15 -18.11
C ALA A 226 -13.43 -9.27 -17.05
N TRP A 227 -13.04 -9.84 -15.91
CA TRP A 227 -12.31 -9.10 -14.89
C TRP A 227 -10.94 -8.61 -15.35
N ILE A 228 -10.18 -9.41 -16.13
CA ILE A 228 -8.91 -8.97 -16.71
C ILE A 228 -9.12 -7.72 -17.57
N TYR A 229 -10.12 -7.68 -18.45
CA TYR A 229 -10.40 -6.51 -19.29
C TYR A 229 -10.85 -5.30 -18.47
N ILE A 230 -11.70 -5.49 -17.44
CA ILE A 230 -12.14 -4.41 -16.54
C ILE A 230 -10.95 -3.82 -15.77
N ILE A 231 -10.08 -4.68 -15.22
CA ILE A 231 -8.89 -4.25 -14.50
C ILE A 231 -7.93 -3.50 -15.43
N MET A 232 -7.69 -3.98 -16.64
CA MET A 232 -6.84 -3.30 -17.63
C MET A 232 -7.38 -1.92 -18.01
N ALA A 233 -8.70 -1.81 -18.23
CA ALA A 233 -9.35 -0.52 -18.48
C ALA A 233 -9.19 0.43 -17.28
N TYR A 234 -9.38 -0.08 -16.06
CA TYR A 234 -9.13 0.69 -14.84
C TYR A 234 -7.68 1.17 -14.72
N LEU A 235 -6.70 0.30 -14.96
CA LEU A 235 -5.28 0.65 -14.90
C LEU A 235 -4.94 1.76 -15.90
N PHE A 236 -5.48 1.69 -17.11
CA PHE A 236 -5.32 2.75 -18.10
C PHE A 236 -5.91 4.09 -17.61
N LEU A 237 -7.13 4.08 -17.11
CA LEU A 237 -7.77 5.29 -16.57
C LEU A 237 -6.99 5.83 -15.37
N ALA A 238 -6.60 4.96 -14.44
CA ALA A 238 -5.87 5.35 -13.23
C ALA A 238 -4.50 5.97 -13.54
N SER A 239 -3.84 5.54 -14.62
CA SER A 239 -2.52 6.07 -15.02
C SER A 239 -2.56 7.53 -15.50
N VAL A 240 -3.71 8.01 -15.97
CA VAL A 240 -3.92 9.40 -16.46
C VAL A 240 -4.54 10.30 -15.40
N MET A 241 -5.07 9.72 -14.30
CA MET A 241 -5.73 10.52 -13.26
C MET A 241 -4.70 11.21 -12.35
N PRO A 242 -4.97 12.47 -11.93
CA PRO A 242 -4.08 13.17 -11.00
C PRO A 242 -4.06 12.47 -9.63
N MET A 243 -2.89 12.45 -8.98
CA MET A 243 -2.65 11.76 -7.71
C MET A 243 -3.61 12.19 -6.59
N TRP A 244 -3.92 13.49 -6.51
CA TRP A 244 -4.83 14.05 -5.49
C TRP A 244 -6.27 13.53 -5.61
N LEU A 245 -6.69 13.10 -6.81
CA LEU A 245 -8.06 12.65 -7.06
C LEU A 245 -8.27 11.17 -6.72
N LEU A 246 -7.31 10.32 -7.02
CA LEU A 246 -7.44 8.87 -6.86
C LEU A 246 -6.44 8.29 -5.86
N MET A 247 -5.14 8.50 -6.07
CA MET A 247 -4.09 7.79 -5.31
C MET A 247 -4.08 8.18 -3.83
N GLN A 248 -3.98 9.47 -3.53
CA GLN A 248 -3.90 9.96 -2.15
C GLN A 248 -5.15 9.62 -1.32
N PRO A 249 -6.40 9.87 -1.80
CA PRO A 249 -7.60 9.49 -1.07
C PRO A 249 -7.73 7.98 -0.87
N ARG A 250 -7.40 7.21 -1.91
CA ARG A 250 -7.41 5.75 -1.86
C ARG A 250 -6.45 5.22 -0.79
N ASP A 251 -5.21 5.68 -0.79
CA ASP A 251 -4.19 5.21 0.13
C ASP A 251 -4.52 5.59 1.58
N TYR A 252 -5.08 6.78 1.79
CA TYR A 252 -5.59 7.20 3.09
C TYR A 252 -6.67 6.25 3.61
N MET A 253 -7.65 5.90 2.78
CA MET A 253 -8.73 4.99 3.13
C MET A 253 -8.25 3.54 3.29
N THR A 254 -7.31 3.09 2.44
CA THR A 254 -6.71 1.75 2.51
C THR A 254 -6.02 1.51 3.85
N THR A 255 -5.40 2.53 4.43
CA THR A 255 -4.78 2.41 5.76
C THR A 255 -5.78 2.00 6.83
N PHE A 256 -6.97 2.60 6.86
CA PHE A 256 -8.03 2.20 7.80
C PHE A 256 -8.56 0.80 7.51
N MET A 257 -8.72 0.46 6.24
CA MET A 257 -9.18 -0.86 5.83
C MET A 257 -8.18 -1.95 6.24
N LEU A 258 -6.89 -1.73 6.00
CA LEU A 258 -5.82 -2.68 6.37
C LEU A 258 -5.73 -2.84 7.90
N LEU A 259 -5.70 -1.74 8.64
CA LEU A 259 -5.68 -1.80 10.10
C LEU A 259 -6.91 -2.49 10.68
N GLY A 260 -8.09 -2.20 10.14
CA GLY A 260 -9.34 -2.83 10.52
C GLY A 260 -9.36 -4.34 10.23
N THR A 261 -8.94 -4.73 9.04
CA THR A 261 -8.88 -6.14 8.61
C THR A 261 -7.88 -6.92 9.46
N VAL A 262 -6.66 -6.38 9.68
CA VAL A 262 -5.64 -7.03 10.52
C VAL A 262 -6.14 -7.19 11.95
N SER A 263 -6.74 -6.14 12.53
CA SER A 263 -7.30 -6.21 13.89
C SER A 263 -8.42 -7.25 13.98
N TYR A 264 -9.33 -7.29 13.01
CA TYR A 264 -10.42 -8.25 12.98
C TYR A 264 -9.92 -9.69 12.86
N THR A 265 -8.99 -9.97 11.95
CA THR A 265 -8.43 -11.32 11.78
C THR A 265 -7.69 -11.80 13.03
N HIS A 266 -6.97 -10.92 13.74
CA HIS A 266 -6.28 -11.28 14.97
C HIS A 266 -7.23 -11.57 16.14
N LEU A 267 -8.40 -10.90 16.17
CA LEU A 267 -9.43 -11.11 17.18
C LEU A 267 -10.29 -12.36 16.91
N THR A 268 -10.45 -12.74 15.65
CA THR A 268 -11.38 -13.80 15.22
C THR A 268 -10.72 -15.13 14.89
N LEU A 269 -9.37 -15.16 14.72
CA LEU A 269 -8.67 -16.43 14.52
C LEU A 269 -8.83 -17.30 15.77
N PRO A 270 -9.41 -18.51 15.62
CA PRO A 270 -9.44 -19.45 16.73
C PRO A 270 -8.00 -19.73 17.16
N THR A 271 -7.76 -19.71 18.45
CA THR A 271 -6.51 -20.14 19.06
C THR A 271 -6.39 -21.65 18.84
N ILE A 272 -5.76 -22.05 17.73
CA ILE A 272 -5.40 -23.44 17.44
C ILE A 272 -4.09 -23.76 18.16
#